data_2eb438ca15b60278d834e877dc985ef5
#
_entry.id   2eb438ca15b60278d834e877dc985ef5
#
_cell.length_a   1.000
_cell.length_b   1.000
_cell.length_c   1.000
_cell.angle_alpha   90.00
_cell.angle_beta   90.00
_cell.angle_gamma   90.00
#
_symmetry.space_group_name_H-M   'P 1'
#
loop_
_entity.id
_entity.type
_entity.pdbx_description
1 polymer ?
#
loop_
_entity_poly.entity_id
_entity_poly.type
_entity_poly.pdbx_seq_one_letter_code
_entity_poly.pdbx_strand_id
1 'polypeptide(L)'
;MKDFFNNYKKELKGTVVGILIGILVMLIFWPERIAELKDKEQVAITVDGKNITADSIYKGMKNKYSANEIAEQVDKIILDKKYTITDDDLEEIKKNAENYYSTYQSYYNITKEEFLKQNNFDSEDDFLKYLELDYKRKKLVDEYMKTSVTDKEIEEYYNDNYFTPFKVEHILVKTKDNDNAKKDAEEILKYLKKNSWEDTKTKYKDKITTESFDVKFDSSLEENFVKAAKKLKDGKYTTSLVETSYGYHIIYRVETNKKEELSSVKDKIVASIVANKKEDDTNYYQKTLIIMRKEAGMEIKDTELKKVYNNFVDSIMKKPTTSNKK
;
A
#
# COMPACT_ATOMS: atom_id res chain seq x y z
N MET A 1 31.51 -65.36 50.58
CA MET A 1 32.30 -64.77 49.44
C MET A 1 31.51 -64.72 48.11
N LYS A 2 30.76 -65.76 47.72
CA LYS A 2 29.99 -65.77 46.47
C LYS A 2 28.91 -64.61 46.45
N ASP A 3 28.23 -64.32 47.54
CA ASP A 3 27.17 -63.36 47.61
C ASP A 3 27.70 -61.94 47.61
N PHE A 4 28.90 -61.68 48.17
CA PHE A 4 29.59 -60.43 48.09
C PHE A 4 29.91 -60.03 46.61
N PHE A 5 30.46 -60.97 45.88
CA PHE A 5 30.77 -60.78 44.46
C PHE A 5 29.54 -60.61 43.56
N ASN A 6 28.42 -61.26 43.89
CA ASN A 6 27.19 -61.09 43.14
C ASN A 6 26.53 -59.75 43.39
N ASN A 7 26.54 -59.23 44.59
CA ASN A 7 26.09 -57.91 44.89
C ASN A 7 26.95 -56.80 44.21
N TYR A 8 28.28 -56.98 44.30
CA TYR A 8 29.21 -56.05 43.64
C TYR A 8 29.02 -56.03 42.11
N LYS A 9 28.71 -57.17 41.47
CA LYS A 9 28.41 -57.26 40.06
C LYS A 9 27.07 -56.57 39.69
N LYS A 10 26.07 -56.54 40.57
CA LYS A 10 24.81 -55.83 40.38
C LYS A 10 25.01 -54.32 40.48
N GLU A 11 25.74 -53.86 41.49
CA GLU A 11 26.07 -52.45 41.68
C GLU A 11 26.96 -51.91 40.54
N LEU A 12 27.94 -52.70 40.08
CA LEU A 12 28.81 -52.35 38.98
C LEU A 12 28.02 -52.22 37.68
N LYS A 13 27.03 -53.13 37.43
CA LYS A 13 26.15 -53.01 36.28
C LYS A 13 25.27 -51.78 36.35
N GLY A 14 24.72 -51.46 37.50
CA GLY A 14 23.93 -50.23 37.72
C GLY A 14 24.72 -48.95 37.47
N THR A 15 25.98 -48.94 37.97
CA THR A 15 26.90 -47.79 37.78
C THR A 15 27.29 -47.61 36.30
N VAL A 16 27.60 -48.71 35.59
CA VAL A 16 27.93 -48.68 34.16
C VAL A 16 26.72 -48.21 33.32
N VAL A 17 25.53 -48.70 33.64
CA VAL A 17 24.29 -48.27 32.97
C VAL A 17 24.00 -46.78 33.24
N GLY A 18 24.19 -46.31 34.48
CA GLY A 18 24.04 -44.95 34.87
C GLY A 18 25.02 -44.01 34.14
N ILE A 19 26.28 -44.41 33.98
CA ILE A 19 27.28 -43.66 33.22
C ILE A 19 26.95 -43.64 31.74
N LEU A 20 26.48 -44.74 31.15
CA LEU A 20 26.06 -44.76 29.75
C LEU A 20 24.84 -43.88 29.48
N ILE A 21 23.85 -43.88 30.39
CA ILE A 21 22.70 -42.98 30.31
C ILE A 21 23.15 -41.54 30.45
N GLY A 22 24.06 -41.24 31.40
CA GLY A 22 24.63 -39.89 31.58
C GLY A 22 25.37 -39.39 30.33
N ILE A 23 26.17 -40.26 29.70
CA ILE A 23 26.83 -39.94 28.42
C ILE A 23 25.82 -39.73 27.31
N LEU A 24 24.76 -40.55 27.23
CA LEU A 24 23.71 -40.41 26.21
C LEU A 24 22.94 -39.10 26.38
N VAL A 25 22.60 -38.74 27.63
CA VAL A 25 21.98 -37.45 27.95
C VAL A 25 22.93 -36.30 27.62
N MET A 26 24.20 -36.39 27.93
CA MET A 26 25.19 -35.40 27.52
C MET A 26 25.29 -35.26 26.00
N LEU A 27 25.23 -36.35 25.24
CA LEU A 27 25.28 -36.33 23.78
C LEU A 27 24.01 -35.70 23.16
N ILE A 28 22.83 -35.92 23.79
CA ILE A 28 21.57 -35.36 23.35
C ILE A 28 21.45 -33.85 23.69
N PHE A 29 21.96 -33.47 24.87
CA PHE A 29 21.89 -32.08 25.34
C PHE A 29 23.23 -31.33 25.23
N TRP A 30 24.24 -31.90 24.55
CA TRP A 30 25.49 -31.18 24.30
C TRP A 30 25.22 -30.12 23.28
N PRO A 31 25.42 -28.83 23.63
CA PRO A 31 25.31 -27.78 22.63
C PRO A 31 26.30 -28.08 21.50
N GLU A 32 25.82 -28.02 20.26
CA GLU A 32 26.70 -28.11 19.10
C GLU A 32 27.89 -27.20 19.30
N ARG A 33 29.11 -27.74 19.32
CA ARG A 33 30.32 -26.96 19.48
C ARG A 33 30.53 -26.20 18.15
N ILE A 34 30.13 -24.95 18.14
CA ILE A 34 30.48 -24.04 17.05
C ILE A 34 31.98 -23.81 17.12
N ALA A 35 32.69 -24.00 15.99
CA ALA A 35 34.11 -23.75 15.92
C ALA A 35 34.39 -22.26 16.23
N GLU A 36 35.24 -22.00 17.23
CA GLU A 36 35.65 -20.65 17.62
C GLU A 36 37.09 -20.39 17.19
N LEU A 37 37.37 -19.16 16.74
CA LEU A 37 38.71 -18.65 16.51
C LEU A 37 39.38 -18.25 17.85
N LYS A 38 40.68 -17.95 17.78
CA LYS A 38 41.47 -17.57 18.97
C LYS A 38 40.93 -16.34 19.71
N ASP A 39 40.23 -15.45 18.99
CA ASP A 39 39.55 -14.25 19.52
C ASP A 39 38.13 -14.51 19.99
N LYS A 40 37.70 -15.80 20.05
CA LYS A 40 36.34 -16.27 20.37
C LYS A 40 35.28 -15.97 19.34
N GLU A 41 35.62 -15.50 18.16
CA GLU A 41 34.65 -15.37 17.06
C GLU A 41 34.21 -16.78 16.59
N GLN A 42 32.90 -16.97 16.44
CA GLN A 42 32.34 -18.23 15.97
C GLN A 42 32.49 -18.35 14.44
N VAL A 43 33.11 -19.44 13.99
CA VAL A 43 33.22 -19.75 12.58
C VAL A 43 31.89 -20.32 12.08
N ALA A 44 31.21 -19.56 11.21
CA ALA A 44 29.96 -19.99 10.61
C ALA A 44 30.19 -20.86 9.37
N ILE A 45 31.18 -20.50 8.54
CA ILE A 45 31.46 -21.18 7.26
C ILE A 45 32.98 -21.21 7.02
N THR A 46 33.49 -22.33 6.50
CA THR A 46 34.88 -22.45 6.01
C THR A 46 34.86 -22.79 4.53
N VAL A 47 35.51 -21.99 3.69
CA VAL A 47 35.65 -22.24 2.25
C VAL A 47 37.10 -22.05 1.86
N ASP A 48 37.69 -23.07 1.24
CA ASP A 48 39.08 -23.05 0.77
C ASP A 48 40.09 -22.60 1.86
N GLY A 49 39.92 -23.13 3.08
CA GLY A 49 40.72 -22.83 4.25
C GLY A 49 40.52 -21.42 4.85
N LYS A 50 39.62 -20.61 4.30
CA LYS A 50 39.25 -19.30 4.85
C LYS A 50 37.96 -19.37 5.64
N ASN A 51 37.96 -18.73 6.81
CA ASN A 51 36.80 -18.71 7.70
C ASN A 51 35.97 -17.46 7.48
N ILE A 52 34.64 -17.65 7.46
CA ILE A 52 33.63 -16.60 7.54
C ILE A 52 32.99 -16.74 8.93
N THR A 53 33.06 -15.67 9.73
CA THR A 53 32.54 -15.69 11.09
C THR A 53 31.07 -15.30 11.13
N ALA A 54 30.35 -15.75 12.17
CA ALA A 54 28.96 -15.35 12.43
C ALA A 54 28.85 -13.82 12.57
N ASP A 55 29.85 -13.18 13.21
CA ASP A 55 29.90 -11.72 13.38
C ASP A 55 30.00 -10.99 12.03
N SER A 56 30.82 -11.51 11.09
CA SER A 56 30.93 -10.92 9.74
C SER A 56 29.62 -11.00 8.95
N ILE A 57 28.90 -12.12 9.09
CA ILE A 57 27.57 -12.30 8.49
C ILE A 57 26.57 -11.33 9.13
N TYR A 58 26.56 -11.26 10.47
CA TYR A 58 25.69 -10.35 11.23
C TYR A 58 25.93 -8.89 10.84
N LYS A 59 27.18 -8.45 10.73
CA LYS A 59 27.51 -7.10 10.25
C LYS A 59 26.96 -6.82 8.84
N GLY A 60 27.07 -7.80 7.95
CA GLY A 60 26.52 -7.70 6.59
C GLY A 60 24.99 -7.55 6.58
N MET A 61 24.29 -8.34 7.40
CA MET A 61 22.84 -8.27 7.58
C MET A 61 22.41 -6.95 8.23
N LYS A 62 23.13 -6.52 9.28
CA LYS A 62 22.89 -5.29 10.01
C LYS A 62 22.87 -4.08 9.07
N ASN A 63 23.80 -4.00 8.13
CA ASN A 63 23.88 -2.89 7.18
C ASN A 63 22.80 -2.90 6.10
N LYS A 64 22.29 -4.08 5.72
CA LYS A 64 21.33 -4.23 4.62
C LYS A 64 19.87 -4.18 5.07
N TYR A 65 19.55 -4.80 6.19
CA TYR A 65 18.17 -5.12 6.57
C TYR A 65 17.70 -4.45 7.85
N SER A 66 18.61 -4.00 8.73
CA SER A 66 18.21 -3.55 10.05
C SER A 66 17.31 -2.32 10.07
N ALA A 67 17.39 -1.43 9.10
CA ALA A 67 16.52 -0.24 9.08
C ALA A 67 15.05 -0.61 8.93
N ASN A 68 14.73 -1.57 8.05
CA ASN A 68 13.37 -2.05 7.85
C ASN A 68 12.91 -2.87 9.05
N GLU A 69 13.77 -3.74 9.57
CA GLU A 69 13.48 -4.54 10.76
C GLU A 69 13.20 -3.66 11.98
N ILE A 70 14.04 -2.64 12.24
CA ILE A 70 13.81 -1.66 13.31
C ILE A 70 12.46 -0.97 13.10
N ALA A 71 12.18 -0.52 11.88
CA ALA A 71 10.92 0.15 11.56
C ALA A 71 9.73 -0.76 11.85
N GLU A 72 9.81 -2.03 11.46
CA GLU A 72 8.74 -3.01 11.66
C GLU A 72 8.47 -3.29 13.14
N GLN A 73 9.52 -3.58 13.91
CA GLN A 73 9.40 -3.86 15.33
C GLN A 73 8.86 -2.65 16.12
N VAL A 74 9.33 -1.44 15.78
CA VAL A 74 8.85 -0.21 16.41
C VAL A 74 7.40 0.08 16.04
N ASP A 75 7.03 -0.07 14.77
CA ASP A 75 5.66 0.14 14.32
C ASP A 75 4.71 -0.81 15.03
N LYS A 76 5.08 -2.09 15.14
CA LYS A 76 4.27 -3.08 15.85
C LYS A 76 4.00 -2.64 17.29
N ILE A 77 5.03 -2.26 18.04
CA ILE A 77 4.88 -1.80 19.44
C ILE A 77 3.95 -0.59 19.54
N ILE A 78 4.11 0.40 18.65
CA ILE A 78 3.33 1.64 18.69
C ILE A 78 1.88 1.38 18.25
N LEU A 79 1.68 0.64 17.17
CA LEU A 79 0.38 0.44 16.55
C LEU A 79 -0.47 -0.57 17.32
N ASP A 80 0.11 -1.60 17.92
CA ASP A 80 -0.61 -2.53 18.80
C ASP A 80 -1.15 -1.83 20.05
N LYS A 81 -0.43 -0.81 20.54
CA LYS A 81 -0.92 0.03 21.66
C LYS A 81 -2.06 0.97 21.20
N LYS A 82 -2.02 1.43 19.96
CA LYS A 82 -2.98 2.44 19.44
C LYS A 82 -4.26 1.81 18.91
N TYR A 83 -4.16 0.66 18.22
CA TYR A 83 -5.26 0.02 17.51
C TYR A 83 -5.49 -1.41 17.98
N THR A 84 -6.74 -1.70 18.33
CA THR A 84 -7.22 -3.07 18.51
C THR A 84 -7.91 -3.49 17.22
N ILE A 85 -7.58 -4.67 16.70
CA ILE A 85 -8.24 -5.24 15.53
C ILE A 85 -9.61 -5.79 15.96
N THR A 86 -10.65 -5.37 15.27
CA THR A 86 -12.03 -5.87 15.43
C THR A 86 -12.26 -7.07 14.51
N ASP A 87 -13.38 -7.76 14.69
CA ASP A 87 -13.77 -8.86 13.80
C ASP A 87 -13.97 -8.36 12.35
N ASP A 88 -14.54 -7.17 12.16
CA ASP A 88 -14.72 -6.54 10.85
C ASP A 88 -13.37 -6.20 10.20
N ASP A 89 -12.41 -5.64 10.97
CA ASP A 89 -11.05 -5.39 10.49
C ASP A 89 -10.37 -6.71 10.05
N LEU A 90 -10.56 -7.79 10.83
CA LEU A 90 -9.99 -9.09 10.51
C LEU A 90 -10.60 -9.71 9.23
N GLU A 91 -11.88 -9.53 8.99
CA GLU A 91 -12.53 -9.95 7.74
C GLU A 91 -11.95 -9.19 6.53
N GLU A 92 -11.74 -7.88 6.66
CA GLU A 92 -11.11 -7.07 5.62
C GLU A 92 -9.67 -7.53 5.34
N ILE A 93 -8.89 -7.80 6.38
CA ILE A 93 -7.51 -8.30 6.27
C ILE A 93 -7.48 -9.65 5.56
N LYS A 94 -8.36 -10.59 5.92
CA LYS A 94 -8.49 -11.90 5.27
C LYS A 94 -8.89 -11.77 3.80
N LYS A 95 -9.84 -10.90 3.49
CA LYS A 95 -10.24 -10.62 2.10
C LYS A 95 -9.08 -10.05 1.30
N ASN A 96 -8.25 -9.20 1.91
CA ASN A 96 -7.05 -8.69 1.27
C ASN A 96 -6.03 -9.81 1.00
N ALA A 97 -5.84 -10.74 1.94
CA ALA A 97 -4.98 -11.91 1.74
C ALA A 97 -5.45 -12.76 0.54
N GLU A 98 -6.76 -13.03 0.44
CA GLU A 98 -7.32 -13.78 -0.70
C GLU A 98 -7.13 -13.04 -2.04
N ASN A 99 -7.18 -11.70 -2.04
CA ASN A 99 -6.87 -10.90 -3.24
C ASN A 99 -5.40 -11.05 -3.66
N TYR A 100 -4.46 -11.13 -2.70
CA TYR A 100 -3.06 -11.42 -3.02
C TYR A 100 -2.92 -12.81 -3.65
N TYR A 101 -3.49 -13.86 -3.03
CA TYR A 101 -3.41 -15.22 -3.56
C TYR A 101 -4.00 -15.34 -4.97
N SER A 102 -5.21 -14.81 -5.18
CA SER A 102 -5.88 -14.86 -6.48
C SER A 102 -5.12 -14.07 -7.56
N THR A 103 -4.53 -12.94 -7.21
CA THR A 103 -3.70 -12.14 -8.11
C THR A 103 -2.46 -12.92 -8.52
N TYR A 104 -1.71 -13.46 -7.56
CA TYR A 104 -0.50 -14.22 -7.85
C TYR A 104 -0.79 -15.51 -8.62
N GLN A 105 -1.89 -16.19 -8.29
CA GLN A 105 -2.35 -17.34 -9.06
C GLN A 105 -2.67 -16.97 -10.51
N SER A 106 -3.38 -15.86 -10.73
CA SER A 106 -3.81 -15.44 -12.06
C SER A 106 -2.66 -14.97 -12.96
N TYR A 107 -1.67 -14.26 -12.40
CA TYR A 107 -0.56 -13.69 -13.18
C TYR A 107 0.65 -14.60 -13.26
N TYR A 108 0.93 -15.39 -12.23
CA TYR A 108 2.17 -16.18 -12.11
C TYR A 108 1.90 -17.68 -12.05
N ASN A 109 0.64 -18.11 -11.99
CA ASN A 109 0.22 -19.52 -11.89
C ASN A 109 0.89 -20.27 -10.73
N ILE A 110 1.04 -19.61 -9.58
CA ILE A 110 1.62 -20.19 -8.35
C ILE A 110 0.53 -20.46 -7.31
N THR A 111 0.72 -21.50 -6.52
CA THR A 111 -0.18 -21.87 -5.42
C THR A 111 -0.01 -20.92 -4.22
N LYS A 112 -0.94 -21.00 -3.27
CA LYS A 112 -0.86 -20.27 -2.00
C LYS A 112 0.42 -20.62 -1.21
N GLU A 113 0.76 -21.92 -1.15
CA GLU A 113 1.98 -22.38 -0.48
C GLU A 113 3.25 -21.83 -1.14
N GLU A 114 3.28 -21.83 -2.47
CA GLU A 114 4.40 -21.26 -3.23
C GLU A 114 4.51 -19.75 -3.01
N PHE A 115 3.37 -19.03 -2.98
CA PHE A 115 3.35 -17.60 -2.66
C PHE A 115 3.95 -17.33 -1.28
N LEU A 116 3.49 -18.03 -0.24
CA LEU A 116 4.00 -17.89 1.13
C LEU A 116 5.51 -18.13 1.17
N LYS A 117 5.97 -19.23 0.60
CA LYS A 117 7.39 -19.60 0.57
C LYS A 117 8.26 -18.59 -0.20
N GLN A 118 7.81 -18.13 -1.36
CA GLN A 118 8.55 -17.13 -2.18
C GLN A 118 8.67 -15.78 -1.47
N ASN A 119 7.70 -15.45 -0.62
CA ASN A 119 7.69 -14.20 0.15
C ASN A 119 8.23 -14.37 1.59
N ASN A 120 8.84 -15.53 1.90
CA ASN A 120 9.43 -15.85 3.21
C ASN A 120 8.43 -15.82 4.37
N PHE A 121 7.19 -16.24 4.14
CA PHE A 121 6.22 -16.47 5.21
C PHE A 121 6.19 -17.96 5.57
N ASP A 122 6.36 -18.27 6.86
CA ASP A 122 6.36 -19.64 7.36
C ASP A 122 4.95 -20.24 7.36
N SER A 123 3.92 -19.41 7.43
CA SER A 123 2.52 -19.83 7.46
C SER A 123 1.58 -18.71 6.97
N GLU A 124 0.31 -19.09 6.73
CA GLU A 124 -0.74 -18.10 6.47
C GLU A 124 -0.96 -17.15 7.66
N ASP A 125 -0.88 -17.68 8.88
CA ASP A 125 -1.00 -16.85 10.10
C ASP A 125 0.09 -15.78 10.16
N ASP A 126 1.31 -16.11 9.73
CA ASP A 126 2.40 -15.15 9.64
C ASP A 126 2.14 -14.07 8.59
N PHE A 127 1.62 -14.46 7.43
CA PHE A 127 1.19 -13.51 6.40
C PHE A 127 0.03 -12.61 6.87
N LEU A 128 -0.95 -13.17 7.60
CA LEU A 128 -2.04 -12.39 8.17
C LEU A 128 -1.54 -11.37 9.20
N LYS A 129 -0.58 -11.72 10.06
CA LYS A 129 0.07 -10.77 10.99
C LYS A 129 0.80 -9.64 10.27
N TYR A 130 1.47 -9.95 9.16
CA TYR A 130 2.08 -8.93 8.30
C TYR A 130 1.03 -7.98 7.74
N LEU A 131 -0.09 -8.50 7.21
CA LEU A 131 -1.19 -7.69 6.69
C LEU A 131 -1.90 -6.88 7.78
N GLU A 132 -2.01 -7.42 8.99
CA GLU A 132 -2.55 -6.69 10.15
C GLU A 132 -1.70 -5.46 10.49
N LEU A 133 -0.38 -5.61 10.51
CA LEU A 133 0.52 -4.48 10.72
C LEU A 133 0.40 -3.44 9.60
N ASP A 134 0.31 -3.88 8.34
CA ASP A 134 0.11 -2.98 7.19
C ASP A 134 -1.24 -2.26 7.26
N TYR A 135 -2.31 -2.95 7.65
CA TYR A 135 -3.61 -2.36 7.89
C TYR A 135 -3.57 -1.24 8.96
N LYS A 136 -2.93 -1.50 10.10
CA LYS A 136 -2.75 -0.51 11.17
C LYS A 136 -1.92 0.70 10.70
N ARG A 137 -0.86 0.45 9.90
CA ARG A 137 -0.05 1.52 9.29
C ARG A 137 -0.88 2.40 8.35
N LYS A 138 -1.68 1.81 7.47
CA LYS A 138 -2.58 2.53 6.55
C LYS A 138 -3.59 3.38 7.32
N LYS A 139 -4.22 2.81 8.33
CA LYS A 139 -5.16 3.50 9.21
C LYS A 139 -4.53 4.72 9.87
N LEU A 140 -3.33 4.56 10.43
CA LEU A 140 -2.58 5.67 11.02
C LEU A 140 -2.27 6.77 10.00
N VAL A 141 -1.76 6.39 8.83
CA VAL A 141 -1.38 7.36 7.81
C VAL A 141 -2.59 8.13 7.32
N ASP A 142 -3.73 7.47 7.10
CA ASP A 142 -4.96 8.12 6.68
C ASP A 142 -5.52 9.08 7.74
N GLU A 143 -5.48 8.70 9.01
CA GLU A 143 -5.85 9.58 10.12
C GLU A 143 -4.93 10.81 10.20
N TYR A 144 -3.63 10.60 10.14
CA TYR A 144 -2.62 11.67 10.19
C TYR A 144 -2.79 12.64 9.02
N MET A 145 -2.95 12.14 7.81
CA MET A 145 -3.12 12.97 6.62
C MET A 145 -4.38 13.84 6.73
N LYS A 146 -5.50 13.29 7.21
CA LYS A 146 -6.74 14.06 7.41
C LYS A 146 -6.58 15.13 8.49
N THR A 147 -5.98 14.79 9.62
CA THR A 147 -5.77 15.74 10.73
C THR A 147 -4.70 16.79 10.44
N SER A 148 -3.82 16.55 9.48
CA SER A 148 -2.79 17.52 9.03
C SER A 148 -3.32 18.61 8.11
N VAL A 149 -4.57 18.51 7.63
CA VAL A 149 -5.20 19.53 6.79
C VAL A 149 -5.71 20.66 7.68
N THR A 150 -5.22 21.86 7.43
CA THR A 150 -5.57 23.06 8.21
C THR A 150 -6.87 23.70 7.71
N ASP A 151 -7.58 24.43 8.57
CA ASP A 151 -8.78 25.18 8.18
C ASP A 151 -8.46 26.20 7.07
N LYS A 152 -7.27 26.78 7.07
CA LYS A 152 -6.81 27.67 5.99
C LYS A 152 -6.74 26.96 4.64
N GLU A 153 -6.16 25.76 4.58
CA GLU A 153 -6.12 24.96 3.34
C GLU A 153 -7.53 24.59 2.86
N ILE A 154 -8.44 24.33 3.80
CA ILE A 154 -9.83 24.00 3.48
C ILE A 154 -10.54 25.21 2.85
N GLU A 155 -10.39 26.41 3.44
CA GLU A 155 -10.96 27.64 2.92
C GLU A 155 -10.37 28.02 1.55
N GLU A 156 -9.05 27.93 1.39
CA GLU A 156 -8.37 28.17 0.12
C GLU A 156 -8.87 27.20 -0.97
N TYR A 157 -8.94 25.89 -0.65
CA TYR A 157 -9.46 24.91 -1.59
C TYR A 157 -10.90 25.18 -2.00
N TYR A 158 -11.76 25.53 -1.02
CA TYR A 158 -13.16 25.86 -1.30
C TYR A 158 -13.29 27.09 -2.20
N ASN A 159 -12.46 28.10 -2.02
CA ASN A 159 -12.52 29.31 -2.84
C ASN A 159 -11.97 29.08 -4.26
N ASP A 160 -10.91 28.30 -4.40
CA ASP A 160 -10.17 28.18 -5.66
C ASP A 160 -10.61 26.97 -6.51
N ASN A 161 -11.00 25.86 -5.88
CA ASN A 161 -11.24 24.59 -6.55
C ASN A 161 -12.70 24.14 -6.52
N TYR A 162 -13.45 24.48 -5.44
CA TYR A 162 -14.85 24.14 -5.37
C TYR A 162 -15.64 24.91 -6.45
N PHE A 163 -16.54 24.22 -7.11
CA PHE A 163 -17.54 24.83 -7.97
C PHE A 163 -18.93 24.27 -7.67
N THR A 164 -19.96 25.10 -7.87
CA THR A 164 -21.33 24.66 -7.69
C THR A 164 -21.61 23.46 -8.59
N PRO A 165 -22.07 22.32 -8.04
CA PRO A 165 -22.44 21.16 -8.84
C PRO A 165 -23.45 21.50 -9.92
N PHE A 166 -23.42 20.80 -11.04
CA PHE A 166 -24.38 20.96 -12.13
C PHE A 166 -24.63 19.63 -12.82
N LYS A 167 -25.84 19.48 -13.31
CA LYS A 167 -26.28 18.30 -14.04
C LYS A 167 -25.92 18.40 -15.51
N VAL A 168 -25.35 17.31 -16.03
CA VAL A 168 -25.10 17.17 -17.46
C VAL A 168 -25.80 15.94 -18.01
N GLU A 169 -26.05 15.98 -19.30
CA GLU A 169 -26.30 14.84 -20.15
C GLU A 169 -25.23 14.82 -21.24
N HIS A 170 -24.76 13.68 -21.66
CA HIS A 170 -23.78 13.62 -22.73
C HIS A 170 -24.09 12.53 -23.74
N ILE A 171 -23.64 12.76 -24.96
CA ILE A 171 -23.58 11.80 -26.04
C ILE A 171 -22.11 11.36 -26.17
N LEU A 172 -21.82 10.08 -26.01
CA LEU A 172 -20.49 9.48 -26.19
C LEU A 172 -20.48 8.57 -27.41
N VAL A 173 -19.55 8.83 -28.33
CA VAL A 173 -19.15 7.90 -29.38
C VAL A 173 -17.85 7.22 -28.94
N LYS A 174 -17.93 5.94 -28.58
CA LYS A 174 -16.79 5.18 -28.05
C LYS A 174 -15.76 4.93 -29.14
N THR A 175 -14.47 5.02 -28.78
CA THR A 175 -13.35 4.66 -29.66
C THR A 175 -13.06 3.15 -29.64
N LYS A 176 -13.46 2.46 -28.57
CA LYS A 176 -13.28 1.01 -28.49
C LYS A 176 -14.09 0.34 -29.59
N ASP A 177 -13.42 -0.44 -30.43
CA ASP A 177 -14.00 -1.19 -31.55
C ASP A 177 -14.67 -0.30 -32.64
N ASN A 178 -14.26 0.98 -32.72
CA ASN A 178 -14.79 1.92 -33.74
C ASN A 178 -13.68 2.85 -34.29
N ASP A 179 -13.08 2.48 -35.39
CA ASP A 179 -12.05 3.27 -36.09
C ASP A 179 -12.58 4.59 -36.68
N ASN A 180 -13.89 4.72 -36.82
CA ASN A 180 -14.55 5.92 -37.36
C ASN A 180 -15.16 6.81 -36.25
N ALA A 181 -14.90 6.56 -34.98
CA ALA A 181 -15.55 7.23 -33.86
C ALA A 181 -15.52 8.76 -33.96
N LYS A 182 -14.42 9.35 -34.36
CA LYS A 182 -14.30 10.80 -34.54
C LYS A 182 -15.22 11.32 -35.64
N LYS A 183 -15.23 10.65 -36.78
CA LYS A 183 -16.08 11.00 -37.94
C LYS A 183 -17.57 10.87 -37.60
N ASP A 184 -17.94 9.78 -36.93
CA ASP A 184 -19.30 9.59 -36.43
C ASP A 184 -19.72 10.71 -35.46
N ALA A 185 -18.85 11.04 -34.50
CA ALA A 185 -19.11 12.13 -33.55
C ALA A 185 -19.24 13.50 -34.23
N GLU A 186 -18.43 13.79 -35.26
CA GLU A 186 -18.52 15.02 -36.08
C GLU A 186 -19.86 15.09 -36.84
N GLU A 187 -20.31 13.96 -37.43
CA GLU A 187 -21.59 13.86 -38.09
C GLU A 187 -22.74 14.13 -37.11
N ILE A 188 -22.70 13.51 -35.93
CA ILE A 188 -23.69 13.70 -34.86
C ILE A 188 -23.74 15.15 -34.41
N LEU A 189 -22.61 15.77 -34.16
CA LEU A 189 -22.54 17.18 -33.79
C LEU A 189 -23.08 18.11 -34.88
N LYS A 190 -22.79 17.79 -36.16
CA LYS A 190 -23.34 18.53 -37.30
C LYS A 190 -24.87 18.39 -37.42
N TYR A 191 -25.39 17.20 -37.11
CA TYR A 191 -26.83 16.99 -37.06
C TYR A 191 -27.48 17.76 -35.91
N LEU A 192 -26.91 17.71 -34.71
CA LEU A 192 -27.40 18.40 -33.53
C LEU A 192 -27.50 19.91 -33.72
N LYS A 193 -26.62 20.54 -34.50
CA LYS A 193 -26.70 21.99 -34.82
C LYS A 193 -28.00 22.40 -35.54
N LYS A 194 -28.75 21.45 -36.12
CA LYS A 194 -29.98 21.70 -36.89
C LYS A 194 -31.22 21.03 -36.30
N ASN A 195 -31.05 20.21 -35.29
CA ASN A 195 -32.11 19.39 -34.68
C ASN A 195 -32.02 19.47 -33.15
N SER A 196 -33.05 18.94 -32.48
CA SER A 196 -33.04 18.90 -31.01
C SER A 196 -32.08 17.85 -30.45
N TRP A 197 -31.77 17.98 -29.17
CA TRP A 197 -31.01 17.00 -28.44
C TRP A 197 -31.67 15.61 -28.45
N GLU A 198 -33.00 15.54 -28.22
CA GLU A 198 -33.76 14.33 -28.20
C GLU A 198 -33.86 13.65 -29.59
N ASP A 199 -34.08 14.43 -30.64
CA ASP A 199 -34.08 13.90 -32.02
C ASP A 199 -32.70 13.31 -32.37
N THR A 200 -31.64 13.95 -31.92
CA THR A 200 -30.26 13.47 -32.13
C THR A 200 -30.03 12.14 -31.45
N LYS A 201 -30.39 12.03 -30.17
CA LYS A 201 -30.27 10.76 -29.42
C LYS A 201 -31.09 9.64 -30.10
N THR A 202 -32.31 9.94 -30.49
CA THR A 202 -33.17 8.96 -31.12
C THR A 202 -32.60 8.46 -32.46
N LYS A 203 -32.12 9.39 -33.29
CA LYS A 203 -31.56 9.05 -34.61
C LYS A 203 -30.31 8.21 -34.54
N TYR A 204 -29.41 8.49 -33.57
CA TYR A 204 -28.11 7.85 -33.50
C TYR A 204 -28.00 6.84 -32.36
N LYS A 205 -29.14 6.38 -31.78
CA LYS A 205 -29.21 5.49 -30.62
C LYS A 205 -28.29 4.26 -30.68
N ASP A 206 -28.08 3.70 -31.89
CA ASP A 206 -27.26 2.50 -32.09
C ASP A 206 -25.75 2.79 -32.20
N LYS A 207 -25.38 4.07 -32.30
CA LYS A 207 -23.97 4.53 -32.40
C LYS A 207 -23.45 5.24 -31.19
N ILE A 208 -24.30 5.54 -30.19
CA ILE A 208 -23.97 6.38 -29.06
C ILE A 208 -24.28 5.70 -27.72
N THR A 209 -23.59 6.16 -26.68
CA THR A 209 -24.00 5.93 -25.31
C THR A 209 -24.39 7.29 -24.71
N THR A 210 -25.48 7.34 -23.97
CA THR A 210 -25.94 8.57 -23.29
C THR A 210 -26.08 8.29 -21.80
N GLU A 211 -25.57 9.22 -20.99
CA GLU A 211 -25.68 9.17 -19.53
C GLU A 211 -26.00 10.57 -19.03
N SER A 212 -26.67 10.64 -17.86
CA SER A 212 -26.96 11.87 -17.15
C SER A 212 -26.52 11.77 -15.71
N PHE A 213 -25.73 12.73 -15.25
CA PHE A 213 -25.18 12.76 -13.89
C PHE A 213 -24.78 14.17 -13.47
N ASP A 214 -24.51 14.32 -12.16
CA ASP A 214 -24.00 15.57 -11.61
C ASP A 214 -22.48 15.63 -11.75
N VAL A 215 -21.97 16.73 -12.26
CA VAL A 215 -20.54 17.08 -12.24
C VAL A 215 -20.26 17.87 -10.98
N LYS A 216 -19.38 17.34 -10.12
CA LYS A 216 -18.96 17.91 -8.84
C LYS A 216 -17.45 18.13 -8.83
N PHE A 217 -16.97 18.93 -7.91
CA PHE A 217 -15.53 19.21 -7.75
C PHE A 217 -14.71 17.96 -7.39
N ASP A 218 -15.36 16.98 -6.78
CA ASP A 218 -14.81 15.68 -6.35
C ASP A 218 -15.15 14.51 -7.30
N SER A 219 -15.68 14.80 -8.51
CA SER A 219 -16.00 13.78 -9.50
C SER A 219 -14.74 13.19 -10.13
N SER A 220 -14.70 11.86 -10.24
CA SER A 220 -13.63 11.10 -10.92
C SER A 220 -13.77 11.14 -12.45
N LEU A 221 -14.04 12.32 -13.02
CA LEU A 221 -14.19 12.52 -14.46
C LEU A 221 -12.88 13.03 -15.07
N GLU A 222 -12.63 12.72 -16.33
CA GLU A 222 -11.45 13.24 -17.01
C GLU A 222 -11.45 14.77 -17.08
N GLU A 223 -10.30 15.37 -16.87
CA GLU A 223 -10.11 16.80 -16.78
C GLU A 223 -10.69 17.56 -17.99
N ASN A 224 -10.48 17.01 -19.21
CA ASN A 224 -11.01 17.61 -20.44
C ASN A 224 -12.54 17.69 -20.43
N PHE A 225 -13.21 16.64 -19.91
CA PHE A 225 -14.65 16.59 -19.78
C PHE A 225 -15.14 17.69 -18.80
N VAL A 226 -14.57 17.72 -17.59
CA VAL A 226 -14.93 18.70 -16.55
C VAL A 226 -14.68 20.14 -17.02
N LYS A 227 -13.53 20.41 -17.64
CA LYS A 227 -13.19 21.75 -18.18
C LYS A 227 -14.19 22.20 -19.25
N ALA A 228 -14.60 21.30 -20.15
CA ALA A 228 -15.58 21.63 -21.19
C ALA A 228 -16.97 21.85 -20.60
N ALA A 229 -17.43 20.98 -19.69
CA ALA A 229 -18.71 21.08 -19.03
C ALA A 229 -18.86 22.35 -18.18
N LYS A 230 -17.81 22.75 -17.44
CA LYS A 230 -17.79 23.99 -16.65
C LYS A 230 -17.98 25.27 -17.47
N LYS A 231 -17.54 25.29 -18.74
CA LYS A 231 -17.69 26.44 -19.64
C LYS A 231 -19.11 26.61 -20.19
N LEU A 232 -19.94 25.58 -20.08
CA LEU A 232 -21.31 25.63 -20.60
C LEU A 232 -22.22 26.42 -19.65
N LYS A 233 -23.20 27.11 -20.22
CA LYS A 233 -24.37 27.64 -19.52
C LYS A 233 -25.49 26.59 -19.54
N ASP A 234 -26.41 26.68 -18.59
CA ASP A 234 -27.57 25.79 -18.54
C ASP A 234 -28.35 25.84 -19.87
N GLY A 235 -28.79 24.68 -20.33
CA GLY A 235 -29.48 24.55 -21.62
C GLY A 235 -28.55 24.63 -22.85
N LYS A 236 -27.22 24.58 -22.69
CA LYS A 236 -26.26 24.62 -23.79
C LYS A 236 -25.43 23.36 -23.87
N TYR A 237 -24.96 23.03 -25.08
CA TYR A 237 -24.07 21.91 -25.34
C TYR A 237 -22.73 22.36 -25.93
N THR A 238 -21.72 21.49 -25.92
CA THR A 238 -20.41 21.77 -26.49
C THR A 238 -20.48 21.91 -28.00
N THR A 239 -19.91 22.99 -28.54
CA THR A 239 -19.90 23.26 -30.00
C THR A 239 -18.77 22.56 -30.75
N SER A 240 -17.86 21.92 -30.02
CA SER A 240 -16.78 21.04 -30.49
C SER A 240 -16.80 19.75 -29.72
N LEU A 241 -16.21 18.69 -30.29
CA LEU A 241 -16.04 17.40 -29.62
C LEU A 241 -15.09 17.55 -28.43
N VAL A 242 -15.38 16.82 -27.35
CA VAL A 242 -14.51 16.68 -26.17
C VAL A 242 -13.95 15.27 -26.18
N GLU A 243 -12.65 15.16 -26.34
CA GLU A 243 -11.95 13.90 -26.39
C GLU A 243 -11.51 13.43 -24.99
N THR A 244 -11.77 12.17 -24.68
CA THR A 244 -11.35 11.46 -23.48
C THR A 244 -10.80 10.08 -23.84
N SER A 245 -10.31 9.34 -22.87
CA SER A 245 -9.88 7.95 -23.07
C SER A 245 -11.01 7.01 -23.50
N TYR A 246 -12.26 7.39 -23.25
CA TYR A 246 -13.44 6.60 -23.64
C TYR A 246 -13.92 6.87 -25.07
N GLY A 247 -13.58 8.03 -25.63
CA GLY A 247 -13.99 8.44 -26.95
C GLY A 247 -14.34 9.93 -27.07
N TYR A 248 -15.27 10.26 -27.96
CA TYR A 248 -15.67 11.63 -28.27
C TYR A 248 -17.02 11.95 -27.65
N HIS A 249 -17.07 13.01 -26.85
CA HIS A 249 -18.26 13.47 -26.15
C HIS A 249 -18.83 14.75 -26.76
N ILE A 250 -20.16 14.84 -26.76
CA ILE A 250 -20.92 16.08 -26.88
C ILE A 250 -21.65 16.22 -25.54
N ILE A 251 -21.37 17.28 -24.80
CA ILE A 251 -21.84 17.49 -23.43
C ILE A 251 -22.94 18.57 -23.45
N TYR A 252 -24.09 18.25 -22.83
CA TYR A 252 -25.19 19.17 -22.62
C TYR A 252 -25.32 19.47 -21.13
N ARG A 253 -25.25 20.76 -20.76
CA ARG A 253 -25.49 21.16 -19.38
C ARG A 253 -26.98 21.37 -19.18
N VAL A 254 -27.58 20.56 -18.34
CA VAL A 254 -29.03 20.58 -18.09
C VAL A 254 -29.38 21.75 -17.19
N GLU A 255 -28.82 21.78 -15.99
CA GLU A 255 -29.10 22.76 -14.95
C GLU A 255 -27.97 22.88 -13.94
N THR A 256 -27.89 24.03 -13.28
CA THR A 256 -26.97 24.27 -12.16
C THR A 256 -27.69 23.92 -10.84
N ASN A 257 -27.07 23.11 -10.02
CA ASN A 257 -27.59 22.73 -8.72
C ASN A 257 -27.43 23.89 -7.71
N LYS A 258 -27.94 23.70 -6.49
CA LYS A 258 -27.71 24.65 -5.40
C LYS A 258 -26.26 24.61 -4.93
N LYS A 259 -25.65 25.78 -4.70
CA LYS A 259 -24.32 25.87 -4.08
C LYS A 259 -24.39 25.28 -2.67
N GLU A 260 -23.47 24.38 -2.36
CA GLU A 260 -23.35 23.77 -1.04
C GLU A 260 -22.47 24.66 -0.14
N GLU A 261 -22.84 24.78 1.13
CA GLU A 261 -22.05 25.49 2.12
C GLU A 261 -20.78 24.70 2.48
N LEU A 262 -19.71 25.43 2.85
CA LEU A 262 -18.42 24.82 3.20
C LEU A 262 -18.57 23.72 4.25
N SER A 263 -19.42 23.92 5.27
CA SER A 263 -19.64 22.95 6.34
C SER A 263 -20.18 21.59 5.85
N SER A 264 -20.97 21.60 4.77
CA SER A 264 -21.56 20.37 4.20
C SER A 264 -20.62 19.60 3.28
N VAL A 265 -19.57 20.26 2.77
CA VAL A 265 -18.59 19.67 1.85
C VAL A 265 -17.19 19.55 2.46
N LYS A 266 -17.02 19.96 3.73
CA LYS A 266 -15.72 20.01 4.42
C LYS A 266 -14.97 18.68 4.32
N ASP A 267 -15.61 17.55 4.62
CA ASP A 267 -14.96 16.24 4.59
C ASP A 267 -14.51 15.84 3.18
N LYS A 268 -15.29 16.19 2.16
CA LYS A 268 -14.92 15.93 0.77
C LYS A 268 -13.74 16.79 0.33
N ILE A 269 -13.70 18.05 0.77
CA ILE A 269 -12.56 18.95 0.52
C ILE A 269 -11.30 18.41 1.19
N VAL A 270 -11.40 17.99 2.47
CA VAL A 270 -10.28 17.36 3.17
C VAL A 270 -9.79 16.12 2.40
N ALA A 271 -10.70 15.27 1.93
CA ALA A 271 -10.33 14.11 1.13
C ALA A 271 -9.61 14.48 -0.17
N SER A 272 -10.09 15.52 -0.86
CA SER A 272 -9.45 16.03 -2.09
C SER A 272 -8.06 16.62 -1.83
N ILE A 273 -7.89 17.40 -0.75
CA ILE A 273 -6.59 17.95 -0.35
C ILE A 273 -5.62 16.81 -0.02
N VAL A 274 -6.07 15.80 0.74
CA VAL A 274 -5.26 14.62 1.06
C VAL A 274 -4.85 13.87 -0.19
N ALA A 275 -5.77 13.67 -1.16
CA ALA A 275 -5.45 13.02 -2.43
C ALA A 275 -4.36 13.78 -3.20
N ASN A 276 -4.47 15.10 -3.31
CA ASN A 276 -3.46 15.94 -3.94
C ASN A 276 -2.10 15.85 -3.23
N LYS A 277 -2.08 15.93 -1.89
CA LYS A 277 -0.84 15.78 -1.10
C LYS A 277 -0.18 14.42 -1.31
N LYS A 278 -0.98 13.35 -1.48
CA LYS A 278 -0.48 12.00 -1.78
C LYS A 278 0.11 11.89 -3.19
N GLU A 279 -0.46 12.58 -4.16
CA GLU A 279 0.04 12.63 -5.53
C GLU A 279 1.33 13.46 -5.63
N ASP A 280 1.41 14.59 -4.92
CA ASP A 280 2.57 15.49 -4.91
C ASP A 280 3.78 14.90 -4.19
N ASP A 281 3.58 14.02 -3.22
CA ASP A 281 4.64 13.37 -2.45
C ASP A 281 4.47 11.85 -2.37
N THR A 282 5.07 11.14 -3.31
CA THR A 282 5.03 9.67 -3.36
C THR A 282 5.61 8.99 -2.11
N ASN A 283 6.39 9.72 -1.31
CA ASN A 283 6.95 9.23 -0.05
C ASN A 283 6.09 9.56 1.19
N TYR A 284 4.91 10.17 1.00
CA TYR A 284 4.04 10.60 2.11
C TYR A 284 3.82 9.51 3.16
N TYR A 285 3.62 8.28 2.72
CA TYR A 285 3.37 7.13 3.59
C TYR A 285 4.54 6.87 4.53
N GLN A 286 5.74 6.73 3.98
CA GLN A 286 6.94 6.47 4.77
C GLN A 286 7.32 7.66 5.65
N LYS A 287 7.14 8.89 5.16
CA LYS A 287 7.38 10.11 5.95
C LYS A 287 6.47 10.18 7.17
N THR A 288 5.19 9.85 7.00
CA THR A 288 4.23 9.81 8.12
C THR A 288 4.63 8.79 9.17
N LEU A 289 5.04 7.58 8.76
CA LEU A 289 5.52 6.56 9.71
C LEU A 289 6.81 6.99 10.43
N ILE A 290 7.71 7.69 9.74
CA ILE A 290 8.93 8.25 10.38
C ILE A 290 8.56 9.30 11.43
N ILE A 291 7.62 10.20 11.12
CA ILE A 291 7.12 11.21 12.06
C ILE A 291 6.51 10.53 13.28
N MET A 292 5.64 9.54 13.07
CA MET A 292 5.00 8.76 14.14
C MET A 292 6.02 8.12 15.07
N ARG A 293 7.06 7.45 14.54
CA ARG A 293 8.11 6.83 15.35
C ARG A 293 8.87 7.85 16.19
N LYS A 294 9.14 9.03 15.62
CA LYS A 294 9.78 10.14 16.34
C LYS A 294 8.89 10.69 17.45
N GLU A 295 7.61 10.93 17.18
CA GLU A 295 6.64 11.42 18.15
C GLU A 295 6.38 10.42 19.30
N ALA A 296 6.46 9.12 19.00
CA ALA A 296 6.41 8.07 20.01
C ALA A 296 7.67 7.97 20.90
N GLY A 297 8.67 8.82 20.68
CA GLY A 297 9.90 8.85 21.49
C GLY A 297 10.87 7.72 21.16
N MET A 298 10.88 7.20 19.92
CA MET A 298 11.84 6.18 19.50
C MET A 298 13.28 6.61 19.72
N GLU A 299 14.04 5.81 20.45
CA GLU A 299 15.46 6.02 20.72
C GLU A 299 16.27 4.78 20.34
N ILE A 300 17.20 4.91 19.39
CA ILE A 300 18.13 3.84 19.02
C ILE A 300 19.43 4.02 19.82
N LYS A 301 19.76 3.06 20.70
CA LYS A 301 20.91 3.12 21.59
C LYS A 301 22.21 2.60 20.96
N ASP A 302 22.11 1.61 20.06
CA ASP A 302 23.24 1.12 19.29
C ASP A 302 23.64 2.16 18.22
N THR A 303 24.90 2.59 18.23
CA THR A 303 25.41 3.67 17.35
C THR A 303 25.44 3.28 15.89
N GLU A 304 25.70 2.01 15.57
CA GLU A 304 25.74 1.54 14.18
C GLU A 304 24.31 1.40 13.63
N LEU A 305 23.40 0.81 14.38
CA LEU A 305 21.97 0.73 14.00
C LEU A 305 21.37 2.12 13.85
N LYS A 306 21.71 3.05 14.74
CA LYS A 306 21.29 4.46 14.67
C LYS A 306 21.75 5.10 13.35
N LYS A 307 23.03 4.87 12.97
CA LYS A 307 23.56 5.37 11.69
C LYS A 307 22.84 4.79 10.49
N VAL A 308 22.59 3.47 10.47
CA VAL A 308 21.87 2.81 9.37
C VAL A 308 20.44 3.33 9.27
N TYR A 309 19.73 3.44 10.39
CA TYR A 309 18.37 3.96 10.42
C TYR A 309 18.30 5.45 10.01
N ASN A 310 19.23 6.30 10.44
CA ASN A 310 19.28 7.70 10.03
C ASN A 310 19.52 7.83 8.52
N ASN A 311 20.39 7.01 7.93
CA ASN A 311 20.59 7.00 6.48
C ASN A 311 19.30 6.61 5.73
N PHE A 312 18.55 5.64 6.26
CA PHE A 312 17.23 5.27 5.73
C PHE A 312 16.26 6.45 5.81
N VAL A 313 16.13 7.10 6.98
CA VAL A 313 15.29 8.29 7.15
C VAL A 313 15.68 9.41 6.19
N ASP A 314 16.96 9.72 6.09
CA ASP A 314 17.47 10.76 5.19
C ASP A 314 17.14 10.48 3.72
N SER A 315 17.18 9.21 3.30
CA SER A 315 16.83 8.81 1.93
C SER A 315 15.36 9.08 1.58
N ILE A 316 14.46 8.95 2.57
CA ILE A 316 13.02 9.15 2.41
C ILE A 316 12.64 10.62 2.57
N MET A 317 13.25 11.32 3.55
CA MET A 317 12.92 12.71 3.86
C MET A 317 13.46 13.71 2.84
N LYS A 318 14.46 13.35 2.04
CA LYS A 318 14.93 14.19 0.93
C LYS A 318 13.77 14.38 -0.06
N LYS A 319 13.50 15.64 -0.44
CA LYS A 319 12.53 15.93 -1.50
C LYS A 319 12.95 15.16 -2.76
N PRO A 320 12.02 14.49 -3.46
CA PRO A 320 12.32 13.96 -4.77
C PRO A 320 12.82 15.13 -5.62
N THR A 321 13.99 14.97 -6.22
CA THR A 321 14.43 15.89 -7.27
C THR A 321 13.36 15.80 -8.35
N THR A 322 12.61 16.87 -8.53
CA THR A 322 11.66 16.99 -9.64
C THR A 322 12.43 16.70 -10.92
N SER A 323 12.26 15.50 -11.49
CA SER A 323 12.68 15.25 -12.83
C SER A 323 11.82 16.18 -13.70
N ASN A 324 12.47 17.16 -14.33
CA ASN A 324 11.84 18.02 -15.32
C ASN A 324 11.03 17.17 -16.30
N LYS A 325 9.69 17.20 -16.14
CA LYS A 325 8.81 16.85 -17.24
C LYS A 325 9.04 17.94 -18.31
N LYS A 326 9.87 17.58 -19.30
CA LYS A 326 9.89 18.26 -20.60
C LYS A 326 8.74 17.76 -21.44
#